data_52f84ac8250beae32e55a43722642a60
#
_entry.id   52f84ac8250beae32e55a43722642a60
#
_cell.length_a   1.000
_cell.length_b   1.000
_cell.length_c   1.000
_cell.angle_alpha   90.00
_cell.angle_beta   90.00
_cell.angle_gamma   90.00
#
_symmetry.space_group_name_H-M   'P 1'
#
loop_
_entity.id
_entity.type
_entity.pdbx_description
1 polymer ?
#
loop_
_entity_poly.entity_id
_entity_poly.type
_entity_poly.pdbx_seq_one_letter_code
_entity_poly.pdbx_strand_id
1 'polypeptide(L)'
;MNRTWNHTVKHSTKIAGAVVISAALLTGCSSQPPADATANTAEAQLKTVRAAPIEKRKISEPLEQVADVISSIQMDIVTKAGGDVKEILKKRGDMVNKGEVIFRLDPTDVLIQKEKTQIALATAQQQIAKARQDLADSKLDLQNGIKKLEQSIKDMEKDYNKMRNDYDMGLVTKFQLEQMESQLNNLRLDLESSQNKLKTLESTNSLAQLEQAVQTSNLSIREIDRTLENMEVKATVSGVLTDLPIEVGMYLNGGFRAAQVQQLDPIKIKAELTEEMAKLVRGKTELTFYIPGTLDHTKAKVSYLADVMSSQSKSFTLELEVPNGDRKLKPGMKAQILLTEESEQMVVTVPSLSVVREGGETFVFILVGDQVEKRKVSLGRVNDTFQEVLSGVSEGEQLIVSGQNQLKDKEKVQLAK
;
A
#
# COMPACT_ATOMS: atom_id res chain seq x y z
N MET A 1 2.89 -31.44 -38.16
CA MET A 1 3.29 -30.87 -39.47
C MET A 1 4.47 -29.98 -39.21
N ASN A 2 5.59 -30.55 -39.23
CA ASN A 2 6.81 -30.47 -40.07
C ASN A 2 7.00 -29.16 -40.85
N ARG A 3 8.03 -28.41 -40.50
CA ARG A 3 9.09 -28.06 -41.46
C ARG A 3 10.30 -27.41 -40.76
N THR A 4 11.30 -28.22 -40.61
CA THR A 4 12.75 -27.93 -40.54
C THR A 4 13.20 -27.21 -41.80
N TRP A 5 14.15 -26.25 -41.65
CA TRP A 5 15.11 -26.03 -42.71
C TRP A 5 16.46 -25.64 -42.11
N ASN A 6 17.37 -26.61 -42.22
CA ASN A 6 18.84 -26.47 -42.21
C ASN A 6 19.31 -25.85 -43.54
N HIS A 7 20.31 -25.02 -43.51
CA HIS A 7 21.39 -25.04 -44.51
C HIS A 7 22.72 -24.61 -43.93
N THR A 8 23.54 -25.59 -43.81
CA THR A 8 24.98 -25.75 -43.78
C THR A 8 25.66 -25.27 -45.08
N VAL A 9 27.02 -25.19 -44.96
CA VAL A 9 28.04 -25.42 -46.01
C VAL A 9 28.72 -24.12 -46.43
N LYS A 10 29.99 -23.99 -46.40
CA LYS A 10 31.25 -24.77 -46.46
C LYS A 10 32.37 -23.84 -46.97
N HIS A 11 33.54 -24.14 -46.43
CA HIS A 11 34.88 -24.28 -47.09
C HIS A 11 35.56 -23.05 -47.71
N SER A 12 36.70 -22.87 -47.32
CA SER A 12 38.11 -23.30 -47.57
C SER A 12 38.79 -22.31 -48.56
N THR A 13 39.99 -21.92 -48.46
CA THR A 13 41.24 -22.61 -48.64
C THR A 13 42.43 -21.70 -48.47
N LYS A 14 43.46 -22.16 -47.79
CA LYS A 14 44.90 -22.04 -47.92
C LYS A 14 45.48 -21.43 -49.21
N ILE A 15 46.65 -20.76 -49.08
CA ILE A 15 47.91 -20.86 -49.88
C ILE A 15 48.91 -19.89 -49.20
N ALA A 16 49.97 -20.17 -48.64
CA ALA A 16 51.28 -20.74 -48.77
C ALA A 16 52.19 -20.12 -49.88
N GLY A 17 53.37 -19.72 -49.50
CA GLY A 17 54.49 -19.35 -50.41
C GLY A 17 55.37 -18.29 -49.77
N ALA A 18 56.46 -18.58 -49.09
CA ALA A 18 57.78 -19.05 -49.45
C ALA A 18 58.70 -17.92 -49.97
N VAL A 19 59.70 -17.58 -49.13
CA VAL A 19 61.16 -17.68 -49.28
C VAL A 19 61.82 -16.75 -50.30
N VAL A 20 62.89 -16.02 -49.89
CA VAL A 20 64.28 -16.00 -50.34
C VAL A 20 64.99 -14.82 -49.66
N ILE A 21 65.85 -15.01 -48.71
CA ILE A 21 67.34 -14.98 -48.63
C ILE A 21 68.02 -14.01 -49.61
N SER A 22 68.84 -13.09 -49.05
CA SER A 22 70.15 -12.75 -49.53
C SER A 22 70.96 -11.99 -48.46
N ALA A 23 72.09 -12.58 -48.13
CA ALA A 23 73.18 -12.05 -47.33
C ALA A 23 74.18 -11.29 -48.20
N ALA A 24 74.81 -10.28 -47.66
CA ALA A 24 76.15 -9.85 -48.11
C ALA A 24 76.90 -9.11 -47.00
N LEU A 25 78.02 -9.67 -46.70
CA LEU A 25 79.11 -9.21 -45.86
C LEU A 25 79.87 -8.04 -46.50
N LEU A 26 80.55 -7.24 -45.65
CA LEU A 26 81.97 -6.86 -45.80
C LEU A 26 82.36 -5.84 -44.74
N THR A 27 83.12 -6.22 -43.78
CA THR A 27 84.47 -5.97 -43.28
C THR A 27 85.11 -4.60 -43.53
N GLY A 28 85.63 -4.02 -42.45
CA GLY A 28 86.58 -2.92 -42.44
C GLY A 28 87.08 -2.60 -41.04
N CYS A 29 88.21 -3.22 -40.67
CA CYS A 29 89.03 -2.86 -39.51
C CYS A 29 89.81 -1.56 -39.76
N SER A 30 90.03 -0.75 -38.68
CA SER A 30 91.36 -0.21 -38.39
C SER A 30 91.45 0.55 -37.07
N SER A 31 92.31 0.05 -36.19
CA SER A 31 93.30 0.68 -35.29
C SER A 31 92.95 1.82 -34.33
N GLN A 32 93.21 1.49 -33.09
CA GLN A 32 93.48 2.29 -31.88
C GLN A 32 94.85 3.01 -31.98
N PRO A 33 95.17 4.04 -31.19
CA PRO A 33 95.30 4.12 -29.72
C PRO A 33 95.12 5.55 -29.09
N PRO A 34 95.62 5.88 -27.88
CA PRO A 34 94.98 5.66 -26.59
C PRO A 34 94.76 6.97 -25.79
N ALA A 35 94.00 6.80 -24.71
CA ALA A 35 93.94 7.51 -23.40
C ALA A 35 93.98 9.05 -23.35
N ASP A 36 92.94 9.57 -22.77
CA ASP A 36 93.08 10.35 -21.53
C ASP A 36 91.78 10.34 -20.75
N ALA A 37 91.85 10.00 -19.47
CA ALA A 37 90.82 9.98 -18.53
C ALA A 37 90.50 11.44 -18.06
N THR A 38 89.40 11.98 -18.53
CA THR A 38 88.76 13.08 -17.85
C THR A 38 87.41 12.58 -17.38
N ALA A 39 87.28 12.49 -16.05
CA ALA A 39 86.04 12.21 -15.37
C ALA A 39 85.06 13.30 -15.76
N ASN A 40 84.23 13.00 -16.76
CA ASN A 40 82.98 13.80 -16.99
C ASN A 40 82.00 13.32 -16.01
N THR A 41 81.82 14.08 -14.91
CA THR A 41 80.63 14.06 -14.04
C THR A 41 79.47 14.42 -14.97
N ALA A 42 78.77 13.41 -15.51
CA ALA A 42 77.54 13.62 -16.18
C ALA A 42 76.59 14.22 -15.13
N GLU A 43 76.43 15.55 -15.16
CA GLU A 43 75.27 16.17 -14.54
C GLU A 43 74.09 15.42 -15.09
N ALA A 44 73.42 14.68 -14.22
CA ALA A 44 72.18 14.00 -14.56
C ALA A 44 71.17 15.09 -15.08
N GLN A 45 71.03 15.14 -16.41
CA GLN A 45 70.02 16.05 -17.01
C GLN A 45 68.68 15.73 -16.39
N LEU A 46 68.21 16.64 -15.50
CA LEU A 46 66.91 16.54 -14.89
C LEU A 46 65.83 16.48 -15.96
N LYS A 47 65.04 15.47 -15.94
CA LYS A 47 63.92 15.33 -16.89
C LYS A 47 62.91 16.49 -16.69
N THR A 48 62.56 17.13 -17.79
CA THR A 48 61.62 18.23 -17.76
C THR A 48 60.16 17.68 -17.79
N VAL A 49 59.37 18.05 -16.83
CA VAL A 49 57.97 17.61 -16.67
C VAL A 49 57.02 18.80 -16.50
N ARG A 50 55.78 18.58 -16.83
CA ARG A 50 54.70 19.53 -16.49
C ARG A 50 53.86 18.98 -15.34
N ALA A 51 53.59 19.83 -14.36
CA ALA A 51 52.69 19.53 -13.26
C ALA A 51 51.47 20.41 -13.32
N ALA A 52 50.34 19.89 -12.88
CA ALA A 52 49.10 20.61 -12.71
C ALA A 52 48.40 20.19 -11.41
N PRO A 53 47.68 21.08 -10.74
CA PRO A 53 46.95 20.71 -9.54
C PRO A 53 45.83 19.72 -9.87
N ILE A 54 45.63 18.77 -8.97
CA ILE A 54 44.47 17.87 -9.03
C ILE A 54 43.27 18.62 -8.56
N GLU A 55 42.21 18.67 -9.39
CA GLU A 55 40.96 19.37 -9.13
C GLU A 55 39.78 18.42 -9.14
N LYS A 56 38.72 18.79 -8.39
CA LYS A 56 37.44 18.19 -8.60
C LYS A 56 36.76 18.76 -9.83
N ARG A 57 36.27 17.87 -10.66
CA ARG A 57 35.49 18.24 -11.86
C ARG A 57 34.21 17.42 -11.95
N LYS A 58 33.24 17.96 -12.64
CA LYS A 58 32.01 17.24 -12.98
C LYS A 58 32.37 16.12 -13.98
N ILE A 59 32.12 14.87 -13.54
CA ILE A 59 32.51 13.69 -14.36
C ILE A 59 31.34 13.20 -15.23
N SER A 60 30.13 13.51 -14.89
CA SER A 60 28.92 13.18 -15.66
C SER A 60 27.77 14.12 -15.27
N GLU A 61 26.74 14.10 -16.05
CA GLU A 61 25.45 14.68 -15.60
C GLU A 61 24.82 13.77 -14.55
N PRO A 62 23.95 14.31 -13.67
CA PRO A 62 23.16 13.48 -12.78
C PRO A 62 22.41 12.41 -13.56
N LEU A 63 22.31 11.22 -12.98
CA LEU A 63 21.55 10.14 -13.60
C LEU A 63 20.06 10.43 -13.42
N GLU A 64 19.34 10.46 -14.52
CA GLU A 64 17.90 10.77 -14.57
C GLU A 64 17.07 9.55 -14.93
N GLN A 65 15.85 9.49 -14.38
CA GLN A 65 14.87 8.48 -14.71
C GLN A 65 13.53 9.11 -15.05
N VAL A 66 12.98 8.71 -16.20
CA VAL A 66 11.62 9.09 -16.59
C VAL A 66 10.61 8.46 -15.65
N ALA A 67 9.65 9.25 -15.22
CA ALA A 67 8.59 8.84 -14.30
C ALA A 67 7.23 9.34 -14.78
N ASP A 68 6.18 8.68 -14.33
CA ASP A 68 4.81 9.05 -14.56
C ASP A 68 4.21 9.75 -13.34
N VAL A 69 3.56 10.88 -13.55
CA VAL A 69 2.73 11.51 -12.54
C VAL A 69 1.40 10.76 -12.48
N ILE A 70 1.06 10.22 -11.32
CA ILE A 70 -0.16 9.45 -11.08
C ILE A 70 -0.93 10.00 -9.88
N SER A 71 -2.23 9.76 -9.81
CA SER A 71 -3.02 10.06 -8.61
C SER A 71 -2.54 9.23 -7.42
N SER A 72 -2.57 9.80 -6.21
CA SER A 72 -2.22 9.06 -5.00
C SER A 72 -3.21 7.93 -4.70
N ILE A 73 -4.50 8.18 -4.96
CA ILE A 73 -5.58 7.21 -4.84
C ILE A 73 -6.47 7.34 -6.07
N GLN A 74 -6.82 6.21 -6.66
CA GLN A 74 -7.87 6.10 -7.68
C GLN A 74 -8.91 5.10 -7.16
N MET A 75 -10.15 5.56 -7.02
CA MET A 75 -11.22 4.76 -6.43
C MET A 75 -12.45 4.76 -7.33
N ASP A 76 -12.89 3.57 -7.67
CA ASP A 76 -14.16 3.38 -8.36
C ASP A 76 -15.32 3.42 -7.34
N ILE A 77 -16.34 4.17 -7.64
CA ILE A 77 -17.57 4.26 -6.86
C ILE A 77 -18.58 3.32 -7.49
N VAL A 78 -18.96 2.30 -6.71
CA VAL A 78 -19.94 1.30 -7.15
C VAL A 78 -21.25 1.49 -6.40
N THR A 79 -22.36 1.28 -7.10
CA THR A 79 -23.71 1.27 -6.48
C THR A 79 -23.85 0.07 -5.54
N LYS A 80 -24.41 0.29 -4.36
CA LYS A 80 -24.74 -0.79 -3.40
C LYS A 80 -26.17 -1.26 -3.52
N ALA A 81 -27.06 -0.42 -4.06
CA ALA A 81 -28.45 -0.72 -4.35
C ALA A 81 -28.72 -0.57 -5.84
N GLY A 82 -29.74 -1.25 -6.35
CA GLY A 82 -30.27 -1.05 -7.69
C GLY A 82 -31.40 -0.01 -7.69
N GLY A 83 -31.62 0.65 -8.84
CA GLY A 83 -32.69 1.62 -9.03
C GLY A 83 -32.44 2.57 -10.19
N ASP A 84 -33.43 3.37 -10.55
CA ASP A 84 -33.33 4.42 -11.54
C ASP A 84 -32.59 5.63 -10.99
N VAL A 85 -31.72 6.26 -11.80
CA VAL A 85 -31.05 7.51 -11.45
C VAL A 85 -32.07 8.64 -11.42
N LYS A 86 -32.36 9.16 -10.24
CA LYS A 86 -33.31 10.25 -10.04
C LYS A 86 -32.70 11.61 -10.34
N GLU A 87 -31.50 11.86 -9.81
CA GLU A 87 -30.79 13.13 -9.98
C GLU A 87 -29.28 12.94 -9.88
N ILE A 88 -28.55 13.77 -10.61
CA ILE A 88 -27.09 13.82 -10.59
C ILE A 88 -26.68 15.18 -10.03
N LEU A 89 -25.98 15.17 -8.88
CA LEU A 89 -25.60 16.39 -8.16
C LEU A 89 -24.20 16.88 -8.48
N LYS A 90 -23.36 16.01 -9.06
CA LYS A 90 -21.96 16.31 -9.44
C LYS A 90 -21.71 15.95 -10.89
N LYS A 91 -20.79 16.68 -11.51
CA LYS A 91 -20.38 16.47 -12.90
C LYS A 91 -18.93 15.97 -12.97
N ARG A 92 -18.59 15.34 -14.07
CA ARG A 92 -17.20 15.01 -14.38
C ARG A 92 -16.33 16.27 -14.34
N GLY A 93 -15.22 16.23 -13.60
CA GLY A 93 -14.32 17.35 -13.32
C GLY A 93 -14.56 18.05 -11.98
N ASP A 94 -15.69 17.82 -11.33
CA ASP A 94 -15.98 18.44 -10.03
C ASP A 94 -15.11 17.86 -8.92
N MET A 95 -14.82 18.70 -7.93
CA MET A 95 -14.28 18.26 -6.64
C MET A 95 -15.39 17.68 -5.77
N VAL A 96 -15.09 16.56 -5.15
CA VAL A 96 -15.96 15.92 -4.18
C VAL A 96 -15.19 15.65 -2.88
N ASN A 97 -15.87 15.81 -1.76
CA ASN A 97 -15.36 15.44 -0.45
C ASN A 97 -15.84 14.03 -0.08
N LYS A 98 -15.06 13.32 0.73
CA LYS A 98 -15.49 12.02 1.27
C LYS A 98 -16.84 12.14 1.96
N GLY A 99 -17.81 11.30 1.59
CA GLY A 99 -19.18 11.29 2.09
C GLY A 99 -20.14 12.22 1.34
N GLU A 100 -19.65 13.04 0.40
CA GLU A 100 -20.50 13.91 -0.41
C GLU A 100 -21.29 13.11 -1.45
N VAL A 101 -22.57 13.44 -1.61
CA VAL A 101 -23.47 12.75 -2.54
C VAL A 101 -23.15 13.16 -3.97
N ILE A 102 -22.91 12.17 -4.83
CA ILE A 102 -22.64 12.35 -6.25
C ILE A 102 -23.95 12.34 -7.04
N PHE A 103 -24.80 11.34 -6.78
CA PHE A 103 -26.11 11.19 -7.39
C PHE A 103 -27.06 10.41 -6.45
N ARG A 104 -28.33 10.43 -6.74
CA ARG A 104 -29.37 9.68 -6.01
C ARG A 104 -30.14 8.77 -6.93
N LEU A 105 -30.44 7.59 -6.44
CA LEU A 105 -31.40 6.66 -7.05
C LEU A 105 -32.81 7.03 -6.56
N ASP A 106 -33.85 6.62 -7.29
CA ASP A 106 -35.23 6.85 -6.90
C ASP A 106 -35.64 5.93 -5.74
N PRO A 107 -35.92 6.47 -4.54
CA PRO A 107 -36.27 5.69 -3.38
C PRO A 107 -37.74 5.30 -3.30
N THR A 108 -38.59 5.66 -4.27
CA THR A 108 -40.06 5.59 -4.17
C THR A 108 -40.54 4.19 -3.79
N ASP A 109 -40.09 3.15 -4.47
CA ASP A 109 -40.53 1.78 -4.17
C ASP A 109 -40.06 1.30 -2.80
N VAL A 110 -38.83 1.68 -2.41
CA VAL A 110 -38.26 1.32 -1.11
C VAL A 110 -38.96 2.05 0.02
N LEU A 111 -39.39 3.30 -0.19
CA LEU A 111 -40.21 4.06 0.76
C LEU A 111 -41.60 3.42 0.96
N ILE A 112 -42.25 3.01 -0.12
CA ILE A 112 -43.54 2.28 -0.05
C ILE A 112 -43.35 0.96 0.73
N GLN A 113 -42.26 0.25 0.50
CA GLN A 113 -41.97 -0.99 1.24
C GLN A 113 -41.71 -0.71 2.73
N LYS A 114 -41.03 0.38 3.06
CA LYS A 114 -40.84 0.84 4.45
C LYS A 114 -42.20 1.10 5.14
N GLU A 115 -43.07 1.84 4.49
CA GLU A 115 -44.40 2.16 5.02
C GLU A 115 -45.22 0.89 5.29
N LYS A 116 -45.28 -0.05 4.34
CA LYS A 116 -45.92 -1.35 4.53
C LYS A 116 -45.39 -2.11 5.75
N THR A 117 -44.07 -2.11 5.92
CA THR A 117 -43.45 -2.78 7.06
C THR A 117 -43.73 -2.07 8.39
N GLN A 118 -43.77 -0.74 8.37
CA GLN A 118 -44.16 0.05 9.55
C GLN A 118 -45.60 -0.22 9.98
N ILE A 119 -46.56 -0.34 9.04
CA ILE A 119 -47.92 -0.73 9.29
C ILE A 119 -47.99 -2.13 9.91
N ALA A 120 -47.24 -3.08 9.37
CA ALA A 120 -47.14 -4.45 9.91
C ALA A 120 -46.59 -4.45 11.35
N LEU A 121 -45.55 -3.66 11.62
CA LEU A 121 -44.99 -3.48 12.97
C LEU A 121 -46.05 -2.92 13.94
N ALA A 122 -46.74 -1.85 13.54
CA ALA A 122 -47.81 -1.23 14.39
C ALA A 122 -48.91 -2.23 14.69
N THR A 123 -49.34 -3.03 13.71
CA THR A 123 -50.35 -4.09 13.89
C THR A 123 -49.85 -5.17 14.85
N ALA A 124 -48.59 -5.64 14.71
CA ALA A 124 -48.03 -6.62 15.63
C ALA A 124 -47.90 -6.07 17.07
N GLN A 125 -47.55 -4.78 17.21
CA GLN A 125 -47.48 -4.12 18.51
C GLN A 125 -48.88 -4.01 19.19
N GLN A 126 -49.92 -3.71 18.42
CA GLN A 126 -51.29 -3.71 18.94
C GLN A 126 -51.75 -5.09 19.38
N GLN A 127 -51.44 -6.13 18.57
CA GLN A 127 -51.77 -7.52 18.91
C GLN A 127 -51.08 -7.97 20.21
N ILE A 128 -49.77 -7.64 20.36
CA ILE A 128 -49.05 -8.00 21.59
C ILE A 128 -49.59 -7.26 22.81
N ALA A 129 -49.97 -5.97 22.66
CA ALA A 129 -50.58 -5.19 23.74
C ALA A 129 -51.88 -5.82 24.21
N LYS A 130 -52.78 -6.18 23.27
CA LYS A 130 -54.02 -6.88 23.55
C LYS A 130 -53.77 -8.24 24.22
N ALA A 131 -52.91 -9.06 23.67
CA ALA A 131 -52.58 -10.38 24.23
C ALA A 131 -51.99 -10.29 25.65
N ARG A 132 -51.22 -9.24 25.96
CA ARG A 132 -50.71 -8.97 27.32
C ARG A 132 -51.84 -8.62 28.27
N GLN A 133 -52.82 -7.81 27.84
CA GLN A 133 -54.01 -7.48 28.65
C GLN A 133 -54.83 -8.74 28.91
N ASP A 134 -55.17 -9.51 27.87
CA ASP A 134 -55.96 -10.76 28.01
C ASP A 134 -55.26 -11.76 28.96
N LEU A 135 -53.93 -11.85 28.91
CA LEU A 135 -53.13 -12.67 29.82
C LEU A 135 -53.21 -12.17 31.27
N ALA A 136 -53.13 -10.85 31.47
CA ALA A 136 -53.19 -10.23 32.80
C ALA A 136 -54.58 -10.46 33.42
N ASP A 137 -55.66 -10.26 32.64
CA ASP A 137 -57.05 -10.49 33.09
C ASP A 137 -57.26 -11.95 33.43
N SER A 138 -56.80 -12.89 32.61
CA SER A 138 -56.89 -14.34 32.91
C SER A 138 -56.13 -14.74 34.18
N LYS A 139 -54.97 -14.17 34.44
CA LYS A 139 -54.25 -14.37 35.71
C LYS A 139 -55.01 -13.87 36.92
N LEU A 140 -55.54 -12.65 36.80
CA LEU A 140 -56.32 -12.05 37.88
C LEU A 140 -57.56 -12.88 38.23
N ASP A 141 -58.28 -13.36 37.20
CA ASP A 141 -59.48 -14.22 37.41
C ASP A 141 -59.12 -15.54 38.10
N LEU A 142 -58.04 -16.20 37.69
CA LEU A 142 -57.53 -17.41 38.35
C LEU A 142 -57.09 -17.14 39.79
N GLN A 143 -56.41 -16.03 40.05
CA GLN A 143 -56.00 -15.66 41.42
C GLN A 143 -57.20 -15.38 42.32
N ASN A 144 -58.20 -14.71 41.79
CA ASN A 144 -59.48 -14.46 42.54
C ASN A 144 -60.25 -15.77 42.82
N GLY A 145 -60.27 -16.70 41.83
CA GLY A 145 -60.81 -18.02 41.96
C GLY A 145 -60.15 -18.84 43.08
N ILE A 146 -58.80 -18.84 43.05
CA ILE A 146 -57.98 -19.51 44.07
C ILE A 146 -58.27 -18.97 45.46
N LYS A 147 -58.33 -17.64 45.65
CA LYS A 147 -58.66 -17.02 46.95
C LYS A 147 -60.05 -17.44 47.45
N LYS A 148 -61.08 -17.56 46.57
CA LYS A 148 -62.40 -18.06 46.93
C LYS A 148 -62.40 -19.49 47.37
N LEU A 149 -61.65 -20.37 46.66
CA LEU A 149 -61.48 -21.77 47.04
C LEU A 149 -60.75 -21.92 48.39
N GLU A 150 -59.68 -21.16 48.60
CA GLU A 150 -58.93 -21.16 49.89
C GLU A 150 -59.83 -20.74 51.02
N GLN A 151 -60.75 -19.71 50.86
CA GLN A 151 -61.69 -19.33 51.87
C GLN A 151 -62.71 -20.46 52.10
N SER A 152 -63.28 -21.06 51.04
CA SER A 152 -64.20 -22.17 51.14
C SER A 152 -63.67 -23.38 51.86
N ILE A 153 -62.36 -23.72 51.57
CA ILE A 153 -61.68 -24.79 52.28
C ILE A 153 -61.55 -24.49 53.78
N LYS A 154 -61.14 -23.26 54.12
CA LYS A 154 -60.96 -22.82 55.49
C LYS A 154 -62.27 -22.91 56.27
N ASP A 155 -63.39 -22.56 55.66
CA ASP A 155 -64.73 -22.65 56.30
C ASP A 155 -65.18 -24.11 56.41
N MET A 156 -64.93 -24.92 55.35
CA MET A 156 -65.27 -26.36 55.39
C MET A 156 -64.37 -27.12 56.39
N GLU A 157 -63.11 -26.74 56.58
CA GLU A 157 -62.22 -27.33 57.64
C GLU A 157 -62.73 -27.07 59.05
N LYS A 158 -63.29 -25.87 59.29
CA LYS A 158 -63.95 -25.59 60.60
C LYS A 158 -65.12 -26.51 60.83
N ASP A 159 -66.00 -26.65 59.79
CA ASP A 159 -67.20 -27.48 59.88
C ASP A 159 -66.85 -28.96 60.00
N TYR A 160 -65.78 -29.46 59.28
CA TYR A 160 -65.26 -30.81 59.43
C TYR A 160 -64.73 -31.04 60.85
N ASN A 161 -63.97 -30.12 61.42
CA ASN A 161 -63.44 -30.24 62.77
C ASN A 161 -64.52 -30.29 63.81
N LYS A 162 -65.63 -29.53 63.65
CA LYS A 162 -66.78 -29.58 64.47
C LYS A 162 -67.47 -30.94 64.34
N MET A 163 -67.75 -31.41 63.13
CA MET A 163 -68.41 -32.71 62.87
C MET A 163 -67.54 -33.87 63.37
N ARG A 164 -66.20 -33.80 63.34
CA ARG A 164 -65.34 -34.80 63.96
C ARG A 164 -65.48 -34.88 65.47
N ASN A 165 -65.57 -33.73 66.16
CA ASN A 165 -65.84 -33.69 67.62
C ASN A 165 -67.19 -34.27 67.94
N ASP A 166 -68.24 -33.96 67.13
CA ASP A 166 -69.56 -34.50 67.29
C ASP A 166 -69.60 -36.02 67.06
N TYR A 167 -68.79 -36.53 66.10
CA TYR A 167 -68.68 -37.95 65.88
C TYR A 167 -67.96 -38.66 67.10
N ASP A 168 -66.94 -38.05 67.63
CA ASP A 168 -66.21 -38.61 68.83
C ASP A 168 -67.16 -38.63 70.05
N MET A 169 -68.18 -37.76 70.11
CA MET A 169 -69.26 -37.73 71.10
C MET A 169 -70.47 -38.67 70.79
N GLY A 170 -70.44 -39.33 69.61
CA GLY A 170 -71.48 -40.23 69.15
C GLY A 170 -72.76 -39.51 68.66
N LEU A 171 -72.67 -38.20 68.35
CA LEU A 171 -73.84 -37.40 67.95
C LEU A 171 -74.07 -37.49 66.43
N VAL A 172 -73.13 -37.86 65.61
CA VAL A 172 -73.22 -38.04 64.16
C VAL A 172 -72.69 -39.39 63.70
N THR A 173 -73.09 -39.86 62.51
CA THR A 173 -72.71 -41.13 61.96
C THR A 173 -71.32 -41.06 61.24
N LYS A 174 -70.62 -42.15 61.15
CA LYS A 174 -69.36 -42.25 60.36
C LYS A 174 -69.60 -41.84 58.91
N PHE A 175 -70.72 -42.24 58.36
CA PHE A 175 -71.09 -41.87 56.95
C PHE A 175 -71.07 -40.35 56.71
N GLN A 176 -71.69 -39.60 57.68
CA GLN A 176 -71.71 -38.13 57.56
C GLN A 176 -70.35 -37.50 57.66
N LEU A 177 -69.46 -38.01 58.53
CA LEU A 177 -68.07 -37.51 58.60
C LEU A 177 -67.32 -37.81 57.33
N GLU A 178 -67.39 -39.04 56.80
CA GLU A 178 -66.74 -39.43 55.52
C GLU A 178 -67.29 -38.63 54.33
N GLN A 179 -68.51 -38.31 54.29
CA GLN A 179 -69.13 -37.47 53.27
C GLN A 179 -68.52 -36.03 53.29
N MET A 180 -68.36 -35.44 54.49
CA MET A 180 -67.79 -34.11 54.64
C MET A 180 -66.30 -34.12 54.31
N GLU A 181 -65.51 -35.17 54.69
CA GLU A 181 -64.14 -35.36 54.31
C GLU A 181 -63.96 -35.45 52.79
N SER A 182 -64.85 -36.19 52.11
CA SER A 182 -64.85 -36.30 50.67
C SER A 182 -65.14 -34.92 50.00
N GLN A 183 -66.01 -34.12 50.54
CA GLN A 183 -66.31 -32.78 50.06
C GLN A 183 -65.08 -31.85 50.23
N LEU A 184 -64.45 -31.89 51.41
CA LEU A 184 -63.22 -31.13 51.67
C LEU A 184 -62.07 -31.52 50.72
N ASN A 185 -61.86 -32.85 50.49
CA ASN A 185 -60.85 -33.34 49.54
C ASN A 185 -61.14 -32.89 48.12
N ASN A 186 -62.41 -32.87 47.68
CA ASN A 186 -62.78 -32.37 46.38
C ASN A 186 -62.42 -30.87 46.21
N LEU A 187 -62.68 -30.06 47.23
CA LEU A 187 -62.33 -28.62 47.21
C LEU A 187 -60.79 -28.45 47.16
N ARG A 188 -60.00 -29.29 47.85
CA ARG A 188 -58.54 -29.26 47.80
C ARG A 188 -58.02 -29.62 46.42
N LEU A 189 -58.62 -30.64 45.76
CA LEU A 189 -58.28 -31.00 44.39
C LEU A 189 -58.59 -29.87 43.38
N ASP A 190 -59.72 -29.18 43.56
CA ASP A 190 -60.12 -28.01 42.76
C ASP A 190 -59.14 -26.86 42.96
N LEU A 191 -58.67 -26.63 44.20
CA LEU A 191 -57.63 -25.64 44.49
C LEU A 191 -56.34 -25.99 43.82
N GLU A 192 -55.83 -27.23 43.96
CA GLU A 192 -54.63 -27.72 43.33
C GLU A 192 -54.71 -27.59 41.80
N SER A 193 -55.85 -27.97 41.19
CA SER A 193 -56.06 -27.80 39.75
C SER A 193 -55.95 -26.35 39.32
N SER A 194 -56.59 -25.43 40.11
CA SER A 194 -56.54 -24.00 39.81
C SER A 194 -55.15 -23.39 39.97
N GLN A 195 -54.41 -23.81 41.00
CA GLN A 195 -53.00 -23.40 41.19
C GLN A 195 -52.09 -23.92 40.07
N ASN A 196 -52.29 -25.18 39.64
CA ASN A 196 -51.53 -25.73 38.50
C ASN A 196 -51.86 -25.00 37.21
N LYS A 197 -53.10 -24.61 36.96
CA LYS A 197 -53.46 -23.78 35.79
C LYS A 197 -52.76 -22.42 35.84
N LEU A 198 -52.76 -21.74 37.01
CA LEU A 198 -52.06 -20.47 37.17
C LEU A 198 -50.55 -20.63 36.90
N LYS A 199 -49.94 -21.65 37.48
CA LYS A 199 -48.52 -21.97 37.28
C LYS A 199 -48.21 -22.22 35.80
N THR A 200 -49.03 -22.97 35.09
CA THR A 200 -48.87 -23.24 33.66
C THR A 200 -49.00 -21.92 32.85
N LEU A 201 -50.00 -21.09 33.19
CA LEU A 201 -50.16 -19.80 32.53
C LEU A 201 -48.97 -18.87 32.76
N GLU A 202 -48.32 -18.92 33.93
CA GLU A 202 -47.13 -18.14 34.27
C GLU A 202 -45.87 -18.66 33.64
N SER A 203 -45.74 -19.99 33.48
CA SER A 203 -44.55 -20.61 32.88
C SER A 203 -44.53 -20.64 31.35
N THR A 204 -45.70 -20.48 30.70
CA THR A 204 -45.83 -20.54 29.25
C THR A 204 -45.66 -19.15 28.65
N ASN A 205 -44.66 -18.96 27.77
CA ASN A 205 -44.54 -17.72 27.00
C ASN A 205 -45.48 -17.73 25.80
N SER A 206 -46.77 -17.43 26.04
CA SER A 206 -47.81 -17.33 25.01
C SER A 206 -47.61 -16.14 24.06
N LEU A 207 -46.73 -15.19 24.39
CA LEU A 207 -46.45 -13.99 23.61
C LEU A 207 -45.25 -14.15 22.65
N ALA A 208 -44.48 -15.24 22.75
CA ALA A 208 -43.23 -15.46 22.04
C ALA A 208 -43.36 -15.24 20.52
N GLN A 209 -44.41 -15.77 19.91
CA GLN A 209 -44.61 -15.61 18.45
C GLN A 209 -44.91 -14.15 18.07
N LEU A 210 -45.69 -13.42 18.87
CA LEU A 210 -45.99 -12.00 18.64
C LEU A 210 -44.73 -11.14 18.84
N GLU A 211 -43.96 -11.43 19.88
CA GLU A 211 -42.68 -10.75 20.14
C GLU A 211 -41.68 -10.99 19.00
N GLN A 212 -41.59 -12.21 18.47
CA GLN A 212 -40.78 -12.52 17.29
C GLN A 212 -41.29 -11.75 16.05
N ALA A 213 -42.58 -11.63 15.82
CA ALA A 213 -43.10 -10.84 14.70
C ALA A 213 -42.73 -9.36 14.79
N VAL A 214 -42.77 -8.76 15.98
CA VAL A 214 -42.29 -7.39 16.23
C VAL A 214 -40.79 -7.27 15.94
N GLN A 215 -40.02 -8.22 16.44
CA GLN A 215 -38.59 -8.22 16.23
C GLN A 215 -38.21 -8.35 14.74
N THR A 216 -38.88 -9.25 14.01
CA THR A 216 -38.68 -9.43 12.56
C THR A 216 -39.03 -8.15 11.79
N SER A 217 -40.15 -7.52 12.10
CA SER A 217 -40.54 -6.25 11.45
C SER A 217 -39.51 -5.14 11.72
N ASN A 218 -38.98 -5.04 12.93
CA ASN A 218 -37.93 -4.08 13.28
C ASN A 218 -36.62 -4.36 12.52
N LEU A 219 -36.26 -5.62 12.30
CA LEU A 219 -35.09 -6.00 11.48
C LEU A 219 -35.33 -5.57 10.04
N SER A 220 -36.50 -5.88 9.48
CA SER A 220 -36.82 -5.52 8.08
C SER A 220 -36.80 -4.00 7.87
N ILE A 221 -37.29 -3.20 8.83
CA ILE A 221 -37.19 -1.73 8.75
C ILE A 221 -35.73 -1.29 8.69
N ARG A 222 -34.84 -1.85 9.52
CA ARG A 222 -33.39 -1.51 9.50
C ARG A 222 -32.72 -1.90 8.18
N GLU A 223 -33.11 -3.00 7.57
CA GLU A 223 -32.60 -3.42 6.26
C GLU A 223 -33.06 -2.47 5.16
N ILE A 224 -34.32 -2.03 5.22
CA ILE A 224 -34.89 -1.03 4.30
C ILE A 224 -34.17 0.32 4.47
N ASP A 225 -33.93 0.77 5.70
CA ASP A 225 -33.24 2.03 5.99
C ASP A 225 -31.80 2.00 5.42
N ARG A 226 -31.11 0.87 5.58
CA ARG A 226 -29.79 0.67 4.98
C ARG A 226 -29.83 0.71 3.45
N THR A 227 -30.90 0.19 2.86
CA THR A 227 -31.10 0.26 1.42
C THR A 227 -31.32 1.70 0.97
N LEU A 228 -32.13 2.48 1.70
CA LEU A 228 -32.35 3.91 1.45
C LEU A 228 -31.04 4.72 1.55
N GLU A 229 -30.21 4.44 2.56
CA GLU A 229 -28.88 5.06 2.67
C GLU A 229 -27.98 4.76 1.47
N ASN A 230 -28.05 3.53 0.95
CA ASN A 230 -27.28 3.10 -0.21
C ASN A 230 -27.82 3.69 -1.54
N MET A 231 -29.03 4.22 -1.56
CA MET A 231 -29.56 4.95 -2.73
C MET A 231 -28.99 6.35 -2.87
N GLU A 232 -28.39 6.91 -1.82
CA GLU A 232 -27.50 8.05 -1.94
C GLU A 232 -26.08 7.57 -2.22
N VAL A 233 -25.65 7.66 -3.47
CA VAL A 233 -24.29 7.24 -3.86
C VAL A 233 -23.30 8.35 -3.55
N LYS A 234 -22.41 8.06 -2.61
CA LYS A 234 -21.47 9.03 -2.02
C LYS A 234 -20.03 8.75 -2.42
N ALA A 235 -19.23 9.81 -2.50
CA ALA A 235 -17.79 9.69 -2.68
C ALA A 235 -17.17 8.97 -1.48
N THR A 236 -16.36 7.94 -1.75
CA THR A 236 -15.64 7.17 -0.72
C THR A 236 -14.34 7.83 -0.29
N VAL A 237 -13.78 8.67 -1.15
CA VAL A 237 -12.56 9.47 -0.93
C VAL A 237 -12.78 10.89 -1.45
N SER A 238 -12.02 11.85 -0.91
CA SER A 238 -11.99 13.21 -1.46
C SER A 238 -11.10 13.26 -2.69
N GLY A 239 -11.51 14.00 -3.73
CA GLY A 239 -10.74 14.10 -4.96
C GLY A 239 -11.54 14.69 -6.11
N VAL A 240 -11.05 14.51 -7.33
CA VAL A 240 -11.73 14.93 -8.57
C VAL A 240 -12.50 13.77 -9.15
N LEU A 241 -13.75 14.00 -9.52
CA LEU A 241 -14.60 13.05 -10.22
C LEU A 241 -14.14 12.95 -11.69
N THR A 242 -13.43 11.88 -12.03
CA THR A 242 -12.81 11.71 -13.35
C THR A 242 -13.70 11.00 -14.35
N ASP A 243 -14.62 10.17 -13.87
CA ASP A 243 -15.55 9.40 -14.69
C ASP A 243 -16.93 9.35 -14.04
N LEU A 244 -17.98 9.49 -14.85
CA LEU A 244 -19.38 9.44 -14.43
C LEU A 244 -20.26 9.02 -15.62
N PRO A 245 -20.26 7.73 -16.01
CA PRO A 245 -20.96 7.24 -17.20
C PRO A 245 -22.43 6.91 -16.90
N ILE A 246 -23.17 7.85 -16.29
CA ILE A 246 -24.58 7.69 -15.92
C ILE A 246 -25.40 8.89 -16.39
N GLU A 247 -26.68 8.65 -16.64
CA GLU A 247 -27.67 9.65 -17.00
C GLU A 247 -28.93 9.53 -16.15
N VAL A 248 -29.65 10.65 -15.99
CA VAL A 248 -30.95 10.66 -15.28
C VAL A 248 -31.95 9.77 -16.01
N GLY A 249 -32.63 8.90 -15.28
CA GLY A 249 -33.55 7.90 -15.81
C GLY A 249 -32.87 6.58 -16.22
N MET A 250 -31.55 6.46 -16.11
CA MET A 250 -30.85 5.19 -16.35
C MET A 250 -31.06 4.23 -15.16
N TYR A 251 -31.42 2.99 -15.43
CA TYR A 251 -31.47 1.95 -14.39
C TYR A 251 -30.10 1.38 -14.10
N LEU A 252 -29.68 1.37 -12.84
CA LEU A 252 -28.43 0.79 -12.36
C LEU A 252 -28.71 -0.44 -11.50
N ASN A 253 -27.89 -1.48 -11.72
CA ASN A 253 -27.88 -2.64 -10.81
C ASN A 253 -26.93 -2.40 -9.63
N GLY A 254 -27.11 -3.13 -8.54
CA GLY A 254 -26.10 -3.20 -7.48
C GLY A 254 -24.78 -3.76 -8.02
N GLY A 255 -23.66 -3.12 -7.62
CA GLY A 255 -22.32 -3.45 -8.13
C GLY A 255 -21.91 -2.73 -9.41
N PHE A 256 -22.79 -1.89 -10.01
CA PHE A 256 -22.42 -1.11 -11.19
C PHE A 256 -21.38 -0.04 -10.83
N ARG A 257 -20.31 0.07 -11.65
CA ARG A 257 -19.30 1.12 -11.53
C ARG A 257 -19.87 2.43 -12.06
N ALA A 258 -20.36 3.25 -11.15
CA ALA A 258 -21.09 4.45 -11.50
C ALA A 258 -20.21 5.70 -11.61
N ALA A 259 -19.06 5.72 -10.96
CA ALA A 259 -18.16 6.87 -10.97
C ALA A 259 -16.72 6.45 -10.65
N GLN A 260 -15.76 7.36 -10.93
CA GLN A 260 -14.39 7.23 -10.48
C GLN A 260 -13.91 8.55 -9.88
N VAL A 261 -13.29 8.47 -8.71
CA VAL A 261 -12.69 9.62 -8.02
C VAL A 261 -11.20 9.40 -7.92
N GLN A 262 -10.41 10.43 -8.24
CA GLN A 262 -8.96 10.44 -8.11
C GLN A 262 -8.52 11.52 -7.12
N GLN A 263 -7.72 11.13 -6.14
CA GLN A 263 -7.08 12.06 -5.22
C GLN A 263 -5.82 12.62 -5.87
N LEU A 264 -5.77 13.95 -6.01
CA LEU A 264 -4.69 14.68 -6.67
C LEU A 264 -3.76 15.41 -5.70
N ASP A 265 -4.09 15.45 -4.42
CA ASP A 265 -3.28 16.05 -3.35
C ASP A 265 -3.31 15.14 -2.12
N PRO A 266 -2.15 14.58 -1.70
CA PRO A 266 -0.89 14.59 -2.45
C PRO A 266 -1.01 13.85 -3.80
N ILE A 267 -0.09 14.13 -4.72
CA ILE A 267 0.06 13.39 -5.98
C ILE A 267 1.30 12.50 -5.90
N LYS A 268 1.38 11.45 -6.71
CA LYS A 268 2.54 10.57 -6.75
C LYS A 268 3.29 10.67 -8.07
N ILE A 269 4.61 10.50 -8.00
CA ILE A 269 5.47 10.33 -9.17
C ILE A 269 6.02 8.92 -9.10
N LYS A 270 5.70 8.09 -10.11
CA LYS A 270 6.06 6.68 -10.16
C LYS A 270 7.09 6.43 -11.25
N ALA A 271 8.19 5.79 -10.89
CA ALA A 271 9.23 5.34 -11.81
C ALA A 271 9.51 3.85 -11.67
N GLU A 272 9.95 3.25 -12.76
CA GLU A 272 10.44 1.87 -12.77
C GLU A 272 11.96 1.90 -12.92
N LEU A 273 12.67 1.35 -11.95
CA LEU A 273 14.13 1.38 -11.86
C LEU A 273 14.74 0.02 -12.18
N THR A 274 15.91 0.03 -12.81
CA THR A 274 16.77 -1.16 -12.86
C THR A 274 17.36 -1.44 -11.47
N GLU A 275 17.96 -2.62 -11.28
CA GLU A 275 18.63 -2.96 -10.03
C GLU A 275 19.75 -1.98 -9.67
N GLU A 276 20.54 -1.54 -10.67
CA GLU A 276 21.62 -0.59 -10.48
C GLU A 276 21.11 0.79 -10.05
N MET A 277 20.02 1.27 -10.68
CA MET A 277 19.39 2.53 -10.33
C MET A 277 18.75 2.47 -8.93
N ALA A 278 18.12 1.36 -8.58
CA ALA A 278 17.52 1.17 -7.27
C ALA A 278 18.56 1.21 -6.14
N LYS A 279 19.79 0.69 -6.38
CA LYS A 279 20.91 0.78 -5.43
C LYS A 279 21.31 2.23 -5.13
N LEU A 280 21.26 3.12 -6.13
CA LEU A 280 21.60 4.56 -5.97
C LEU A 280 20.58 5.32 -5.12
N VAL A 281 19.33 4.86 -5.11
CA VAL A 281 18.21 5.51 -4.40
C VAL A 281 18.00 4.91 -3.01
N ARG A 282 18.46 3.70 -2.78
CA ARG A 282 18.26 2.98 -1.51
C ARG A 282 18.86 3.76 -0.34
N GLY A 283 18.01 4.07 0.65
CA GLY A 283 18.37 4.87 1.81
C GLY A 283 18.19 6.38 1.64
N LYS A 284 17.89 6.87 0.44
CA LYS A 284 17.51 8.28 0.23
C LYS A 284 16.06 8.49 0.69
N THR A 285 15.81 9.53 1.46
CA THR A 285 14.47 9.90 1.95
C THR A 285 13.76 10.88 1.05
N GLU A 286 14.53 11.63 0.25
CA GLU A 286 14.05 12.62 -0.70
C GLU A 286 14.83 12.51 -2.01
N LEU A 287 14.18 12.81 -3.11
CA LEU A 287 14.77 12.93 -4.44
C LEU A 287 14.28 14.20 -5.10
N THR A 288 15.12 14.78 -5.94
CA THR A 288 14.75 15.94 -6.76
C THR A 288 14.11 15.45 -8.05
N PHE A 289 13.05 16.13 -8.48
CA PHE A 289 12.42 15.91 -9.78
C PHE A 289 12.12 17.24 -10.47
N TYR A 290 11.87 17.17 -11.75
CA TYR A 290 11.36 18.29 -12.54
C TYR A 290 10.40 17.79 -13.64
N ILE A 291 9.59 18.71 -14.14
CA ILE A 291 8.72 18.44 -15.28
C ILE A 291 9.45 18.92 -16.55
N PRO A 292 9.62 18.07 -17.59
CA PRO A 292 10.27 18.49 -18.83
C PRO A 292 9.64 19.76 -19.41
N GLY A 293 10.51 20.73 -19.75
CA GLY A 293 10.09 22.05 -20.23
C GLY A 293 9.88 23.10 -19.14
N THR A 294 10.08 22.76 -17.86
CA THR A 294 10.17 23.72 -16.75
C THR A 294 11.60 23.79 -16.23
N LEU A 295 11.94 24.91 -15.59
CA LEU A 295 13.24 25.10 -14.93
C LEU A 295 13.19 24.76 -13.43
N ASP A 296 12.01 24.41 -12.93
CA ASP A 296 11.76 24.24 -11.51
C ASP A 296 12.16 22.81 -11.06
N HIS A 297 13.23 22.71 -10.28
CA HIS A 297 13.63 21.49 -9.60
C HIS A 297 12.98 21.45 -8.22
N THR A 298 12.19 20.43 -7.95
CA THR A 298 11.43 20.29 -6.70
C THR A 298 11.86 19.01 -5.97
N LYS A 299 12.03 19.10 -4.66
CA LYS A 299 12.27 17.92 -3.82
C LYS A 299 10.96 17.22 -3.49
N ALA A 300 10.97 15.90 -3.55
CA ALA A 300 9.85 15.03 -3.21
C ALA A 300 10.30 13.94 -2.25
N LYS A 301 9.41 13.57 -1.34
CA LYS A 301 9.65 12.51 -0.38
C LYS A 301 9.54 11.15 -1.07
N VAL A 302 10.50 10.26 -0.84
CA VAL A 302 10.41 8.85 -1.22
C VAL A 302 9.37 8.19 -0.32
N SER A 303 8.21 7.87 -0.90
CA SER A 303 7.11 7.20 -0.18
C SER A 303 7.24 5.67 -0.25
N TYR A 304 7.80 5.17 -1.33
CA TYR A 304 8.01 3.73 -1.52
C TYR A 304 9.15 3.45 -2.49
N LEU A 305 9.98 2.47 -2.15
CA LEU A 305 10.94 1.83 -3.05
C LEU A 305 10.78 0.32 -2.87
N ALA A 306 10.47 -0.38 -3.95
CA ALA A 306 10.28 -1.82 -3.91
C ALA A 306 11.55 -2.55 -3.46
N ASP A 307 11.43 -3.48 -2.51
CA ASP A 307 12.53 -4.38 -2.10
C ASP A 307 12.63 -5.61 -3.01
N VAL A 308 11.54 -5.95 -3.68
CA VAL A 308 11.45 -7.10 -4.58
C VAL A 308 11.16 -6.60 -5.99
N MET A 309 11.92 -7.11 -6.93
CA MET A 309 11.74 -6.83 -8.35
C MET A 309 10.42 -7.41 -8.85
N SER A 310 9.63 -6.61 -9.56
CA SER A 310 8.42 -7.07 -10.25
C SER A 310 8.81 -8.13 -11.29
N SER A 311 8.19 -9.30 -11.22
CA SER A 311 8.41 -10.38 -12.20
C SER A 311 7.91 -10.02 -13.60
N GLN A 312 6.95 -9.11 -13.69
CA GLN A 312 6.33 -8.69 -14.93
C GLN A 312 7.13 -7.61 -15.65
N SER A 313 7.52 -6.54 -14.93
CA SER A 313 8.27 -5.40 -15.52
C SER A 313 9.78 -5.57 -15.44
N LYS A 314 10.28 -6.54 -14.67
CA LYS A 314 11.73 -6.73 -14.40
C LYS A 314 12.39 -5.47 -13.82
N SER A 315 11.65 -4.73 -13.01
CA SER A 315 12.04 -3.44 -12.44
C SER A 315 11.64 -3.32 -10.98
N PHE A 316 12.24 -2.35 -10.30
CA PHE A 316 11.89 -1.93 -8.94
C PHE A 316 11.05 -0.67 -9.02
N THR A 317 9.86 -0.69 -8.44
CA THR A 317 8.98 0.49 -8.41
C THR A 317 9.48 1.50 -7.38
N LEU A 318 9.65 2.73 -7.80
CA LEU A 318 9.89 3.91 -6.96
C LEU A 318 8.66 4.80 -6.98
N GLU A 319 8.18 5.23 -5.82
CA GLU A 319 7.11 6.22 -5.71
C GLU A 319 7.59 7.40 -4.85
N LEU A 320 7.41 8.60 -5.38
CA LEU A 320 7.60 9.84 -4.66
C LEU A 320 6.24 10.46 -4.35
N GLU A 321 6.09 11.03 -3.17
CA GLU A 321 4.90 11.77 -2.76
C GLU A 321 5.18 13.27 -2.82
N VAL A 322 4.28 14.00 -3.49
CA VAL A 322 4.42 15.44 -3.74
C VAL A 322 3.14 16.15 -3.32
N PRO A 323 3.21 17.16 -2.45
CA PRO A 323 2.10 18.06 -2.19
C PRO A 323 1.69 18.76 -3.51
N ASN A 324 0.39 18.80 -3.82
CA ASN A 324 -0.13 19.33 -5.08
C ASN A 324 -1.40 20.18 -4.85
N GLY A 325 -1.39 21.00 -3.79
CA GLY A 325 -2.53 21.84 -3.43
C GLY A 325 -2.93 22.84 -4.52
N ASP A 326 -1.97 23.31 -5.33
CA ASP A 326 -2.19 24.18 -6.49
C ASP A 326 -2.61 23.43 -7.76
N ARG A 327 -2.60 22.09 -7.74
CA ARG A 327 -3.01 21.17 -8.83
C ARG A 327 -2.30 21.39 -10.16
N LYS A 328 -1.07 21.89 -10.13
CA LYS A 328 -0.25 22.03 -11.32
C LYS A 328 0.15 20.69 -11.90
N LEU A 329 0.46 19.72 -11.03
CA LEU A 329 0.76 18.36 -11.45
C LEU A 329 -0.55 17.62 -11.73
N LYS A 330 -0.63 17.01 -12.90
CA LYS A 330 -1.82 16.25 -13.34
C LYS A 330 -1.42 14.82 -13.68
N PRO A 331 -2.24 13.82 -13.33
CA PRO A 331 -2.02 12.46 -13.78
C PRO A 331 -1.85 12.38 -15.29
N GLY A 332 -0.88 11.57 -15.73
CA GLY A 332 -0.49 11.45 -17.15
C GLY A 332 0.64 12.37 -17.60
N MET A 333 1.06 13.36 -16.81
CA MET A 333 2.28 14.12 -17.09
C MET A 333 3.51 13.23 -16.89
N LYS A 334 4.59 13.54 -17.60
CA LYS A 334 5.91 12.94 -17.38
C LYS A 334 6.72 13.82 -16.45
N ALA A 335 7.52 13.19 -15.60
CA ALA A 335 8.51 13.83 -14.75
C ALA A 335 9.87 13.20 -14.99
N GLN A 336 10.94 13.92 -14.67
CA GLN A 336 12.30 13.40 -14.61
C GLN A 336 12.75 13.41 -13.14
N ILE A 337 13.18 12.27 -12.63
CA ILE A 337 13.71 12.12 -11.29
C ILE A 337 15.24 12.06 -11.38
N LEU A 338 15.91 12.91 -10.62
CA LEU A 338 17.36 12.88 -10.47
C LEU A 338 17.71 11.80 -9.43
N LEU A 339 18.29 10.69 -9.87
CA LEU A 339 18.68 9.59 -9.00
C LEU A 339 20.00 9.88 -8.25
N THR A 340 20.85 10.75 -8.82
CA THR A 340 22.06 11.26 -8.21
C THR A 340 22.06 12.77 -8.17
N GLU A 341 22.70 13.37 -7.17
CA GLU A 341 22.81 14.82 -7.06
C GLU A 341 23.98 15.35 -7.89
N GLU A 342 23.96 16.64 -8.23
CA GLU A 342 25.05 17.32 -8.93
C GLU A 342 26.38 17.28 -8.13
N SER A 343 26.28 17.40 -6.82
CA SER A 343 27.40 17.27 -5.88
C SER A 343 28.09 15.89 -5.95
N GLU A 344 27.34 14.82 -6.20
CA GLU A 344 27.85 13.46 -6.36
C GLU A 344 28.64 13.26 -7.68
N GLN A 345 28.51 14.19 -8.60
CA GLN A 345 29.25 14.19 -9.88
C GLN A 345 30.55 14.99 -9.82
N MET A 346 30.77 15.78 -8.77
CA MET A 346 32.00 16.53 -8.52
C MET A 346 33.02 15.64 -7.82
N VAL A 347 33.90 15.04 -8.61
CA VAL A 347 34.86 14.03 -8.13
C VAL A 347 36.31 14.47 -8.44
N VAL A 348 37.27 13.91 -7.69
CA VAL A 348 38.69 14.10 -7.97
C VAL A 348 39.04 13.49 -9.33
N THR A 349 39.58 14.27 -10.22
CA THR A 349 39.89 13.82 -11.59
C THR A 349 41.36 14.05 -11.96
N VAL A 350 41.84 13.16 -12.82
CA VAL A 350 43.17 13.32 -13.47
C VAL A 350 43.01 13.22 -14.98
N PRO A 351 43.83 13.90 -15.77
CA PRO A 351 43.87 13.68 -17.21
C PRO A 351 44.19 12.21 -17.51
N SER A 352 43.43 11.56 -18.37
CA SER A 352 43.58 10.13 -18.71
C SER A 352 44.98 9.80 -19.24
N LEU A 353 45.63 10.77 -19.89
CA LEU A 353 47.02 10.65 -20.38
C LEU A 353 48.07 10.67 -19.27
N SER A 354 47.74 11.14 -18.06
CA SER A 354 48.67 11.16 -16.91
C SER A 354 48.77 9.82 -16.21
N VAL A 355 47.88 8.88 -16.55
CA VAL A 355 47.81 7.55 -15.94
C VAL A 355 48.81 6.60 -16.62
N VAL A 356 49.72 6.01 -15.82
CA VAL A 356 50.68 5.02 -16.27
C VAL A 356 50.18 3.63 -15.87
N ARG A 357 50.17 2.69 -16.81
CA ARG A 357 49.77 1.30 -16.59
C ARG A 357 50.96 0.37 -16.69
N GLU A 358 51.28 -0.30 -15.59
CA GLU A 358 52.42 -1.24 -15.51
C GLU A 358 51.99 -2.50 -14.74
N GLY A 359 52.26 -3.66 -15.28
CA GLY A 359 52.02 -4.94 -14.60
C GLY A 359 50.56 -5.21 -14.23
N GLY A 360 49.62 -4.61 -14.95
CA GLY A 360 48.19 -4.73 -14.64
C GLY A 360 47.68 -3.75 -13.57
N GLU A 361 48.57 -2.90 -13.06
CA GLU A 361 48.25 -1.87 -12.06
C GLU A 361 48.29 -0.47 -12.68
N THR A 362 47.61 0.50 -12.05
CA THR A 362 47.53 1.89 -12.50
C THR A 362 48.23 2.81 -11.50
N PHE A 363 49.06 3.69 -12.03
CA PHE A 363 49.86 4.63 -11.26
C PHE A 363 49.75 6.04 -11.82
N VAL A 364 50.00 7.01 -10.97
CA VAL A 364 50.22 8.41 -11.32
C VAL A 364 51.50 8.89 -10.63
N PHE A 365 52.11 9.97 -11.16
CA PHE A 365 53.25 10.61 -10.54
C PHE A 365 52.84 11.93 -9.90
N ILE A 366 53.10 12.07 -8.61
CA ILE A 366 52.82 13.29 -7.83
C ILE A 366 54.13 14.00 -7.56
N LEU A 367 54.19 15.29 -7.77
CA LEU A 367 55.38 16.10 -7.46
C LEU A 367 55.38 16.46 -5.98
N VAL A 368 56.42 16.06 -5.28
CA VAL A 368 56.66 16.39 -3.86
C VAL A 368 58.02 17.09 -3.76
N GLY A 369 57.98 18.43 -3.63
CA GLY A 369 59.19 19.25 -3.68
C GLY A 369 59.85 19.22 -5.07
N ASP A 370 61.07 18.65 -5.16
CA ASP A 370 61.86 18.50 -6.40
C ASP A 370 61.88 17.05 -6.94
N GLN A 371 61.10 16.14 -6.33
CA GLN A 371 61.05 14.71 -6.66
C GLN A 371 59.62 14.30 -7.02
N VAL A 372 59.54 13.24 -7.82
CA VAL A 372 58.25 12.61 -8.14
C VAL A 372 58.04 11.34 -7.31
N GLU A 373 56.83 11.17 -6.81
CA GLU A 373 56.35 9.97 -6.11
C GLU A 373 55.41 9.19 -7.03
N LYS A 374 55.81 7.94 -7.33
CA LYS A 374 54.94 7.01 -8.07
C LYS A 374 53.88 6.43 -7.14
N ARG A 375 52.62 6.80 -7.35
CA ARG A 375 51.53 6.44 -6.48
C ARG A 375 50.50 5.57 -7.18
N LYS A 376 50.15 4.45 -6.56
CA LYS A 376 49.12 3.54 -7.08
C LYS A 376 47.74 4.20 -6.90
N VAL A 377 46.93 4.15 -7.94
CA VAL A 377 45.59 4.73 -7.94
C VAL A 377 44.53 3.71 -8.34
N SER A 378 43.34 3.84 -7.75
CA SER A 378 42.13 3.16 -8.21
C SER A 378 41.33 4.14 -9.04
N LEU A 379 40.98 3.74 -10.24
CA LEU A 379 40.28 4.61 -11.20
C LEU A 379 38.81 4.26 -11.31
N GLY A 380 38.00 5.27 -11.55
CA GLY A 380 36.56 5.18 -11.74
C GLY A 380 36.15 5.55 -13.17
N ARG A 381 35.10 6.34 -13.26
CA ARG A 381 34.46 6.78 -14.52
C ARG A 381 35.41 7.60 -15.39
N VAL A 382 35.17 7.57 -16.68
CA VAL A 382 35.91 8.39 -17.67
C VAL A 382 34.92 9.36 -18.33
N ASN A 383 35.30 10.60 -18.42
CA ASN A 383 34.59 11.60 -19.19
C ASN A 383 35.61 12.40 -20.06
N ASP A 384 35.47 12.24 -21.36
CA ASP A 384 36.34 12.86 -22.36
C ASP A 384 37.84 12.56 -22.04
N THR A 385 38.58 13.58 -21.69
CA THR A 385 40.02 13.51 -21.42
C THR A 385 40.37 13.31 -19.95
N PHE A 386 39.38 13.27 -19.07
CA PHE A 386 39.56 13.12 -17.62
C PHE A 386 39.04 11.79 -17.11
N GLN A 387 39.67 11.29 -16.07
CA GLN A 387 39.29 10.06 -15.38
C GLN A 387 39.16 10.31 -13.87
N GLU A 388 38.09 9.80 -13.28
CA GLU A 388 37.84 9.81 -11.84
C GLU A 388 38.88 8.98 -11.11
N VAL A 389 39.37 9.48 -9.97
CA VAL A 389 40.24 8.75 -9.07
C VAL A 389 39.49 8.44 -7.78
N LEU A 390 39.26 7.15 -7.53
CA LEU A 390 38.53 6.67 -6.35
C LEU A 390 39.45 6.64 -5.12
N SER A 391 40.74 6.42 -5.30
CA SER A 391 41.71 6.42 -4.20
C SER A 391 43.15 6.57 -4.71
N GLY A 392 44.04 7.05 -3.85
CA GLY A 392 45.49 7.18 -4.09
C GLY A 392 45.99 8.61 -4.24
N VAL A 393 45.12 9.60 -4.52
CA VAL A 393 45.48 11.02 -4.58
C VAL A 393 44.41 11.89 -3.93
N SER A 394 44.79 13.13 -3.60
CA SER A 394 43.94 14.11 -2.99
C SER A 394 43.85 15.39 -3.85
N GLU A 395 42.76 16.13 -3.67
CA GLU A 395 42.59 17.47 -4.27
C GLU A 395 43.73 18.41 -3.86
N GLY A 396 44.24 19.18 -4.80
CA GLY A 396 45.34 20.15 -4.58
C GLY A 396 46.74 19.57 -4.73
N GLU A 397 46.93 18.27 -4.82
CA GLU A 397 48.26 17.67 -5.10
C GLU A 397 48.71 18.01 -6.52
N GLN A 398 50.00 18.14 -6.72
CA GLN A 398 50.63 18.46 -8.01
C GLN A 398 50.86 17.20 -8.81
N LEU A 399 50.04 16.93 -9.81
CA LEU A 399 50.10 15.79 -10.71
C LEU A 399 51.05 16.08 -11.89
N ILE A 400 51.90 15.14 -12.23
CA ILE A 400 52.66 15.21 -13.46
C ILE A 400 51.75 14.85 -14.64
N VAL A 401 51.51 15.83 -15.51
CA VAL A 401 50.59 15.70 -16.65
C VAL A 401 51.30 15.49 -17.98
N SER A 402 52.65 15.68 -18.01
CA SER A 402 53.47 15.42 -19.20
C SER A 402 54.88 14.97 -18.79
N GLY A 403 55.46 14.01 -19.52
CA GLY A 403 56.76 13.44 -19.24
C GLY A 403 56.74 12.19 -18.34
N GLN A 404 55.59 11.77 -17.83
CA GLN A 404 55.39 10.71 -16.84
C GLN A 404 55.92 9.32 -17.28
N ASN A 405 55.89 8.98 -18.59
CA ASN A 405 56.23 7.67 -19.09
C ASN A 405 57.74 7.33 -18.98
N GLN A 406 58.58 8.33 -18.70
CA GLN A 406 60.03 8.20 -18.59
C GLN A 406 60.53 8.28 -17.14
N LEU A 407 59.61 8.52 -16.18
CA LEU A 407 59.96 8.73 -14.78
C LEU A 407 60.05 7.41 -14.00
N LYS A 408 60.96 7.45 -13.01
CA LYS A 408 61.06 6.43 -11.98
C LYS A 408 60.63 7.00 -10.63
N ASP A 409 60.24 6.13 -9.74
CA ASP A 409 59.88 6.57 -8.37
C ASP A 409 61.03 7.28 -7.69
N LYS A 410 60.77 8.40 -7.00
CA LYS A 410 61.72 9.26 -6.28
C LYS A 410 62.76 9.94 -7.19
N GLU A 411 62.54 10.01 -8.47
CA GLU A 411 63.41 10.70 -9.42
C GLU A 411 63.28 12.22 -9.29
N LYS A 412 64.41 12.94 -9.30
CA LYS A 412 64.44 14.39 -9.37
C LYS A 412 64.07 14.89 -10.74
N VAL A 413 63.21 15.91 -10.80
CA VAL A 413 62.70 16.47 -12.04
C VAL A 413 62.83 18.00 -12.05
N GLN A 414 62.76 18.57 -13.23
CA GLN A 414 62.71 20.01 -13.44
C GLN A 414 61.35 20.35 -14.06
N LEU A 415 60.65 21.33 -13.49
CA LEU A 415 59.39 21.81 -14.07
C LEU A 415 59.66 22.58 -15.37
N ALA A 416 58.91 22.25 -16.41
CA ALA A 416 58.86 23.06 -17.62
C ALA A 416 58.30 24.46 -17.26
N LYS A 417 59.02 25.50 -17.71
CA LYS A 417 58.57 26.89 -17.58
C LYS A 417 57.33 27.17 -18.41
#